data_5247b03dbb297554c9319f93b4108642
#
_entry.id   5247b03dbb297554c9319f93b4108642
#
_cell.length_a   1.000
_cell.length_b   1.000
_cell.length_c   1.000
_cell.angle_alpha   90.00
_cell.angle_beta   90.00
_cell.angle_gamma   90.00
#
_symmetry.space_group_name_H-M   'P 1'
#
loop_
_entity.id
_entity.type
_entity.pdbx_description
1 polymer ?
#
loop_
_entity_poly.entity_id
_entity_poly.type
_entity_poly.pdbx_seq_one_letter_code
_entity_poly.pdbx_strand_id
1 'polypeptide(L)'
;MARSPSTRLLGDLTYAEVPRRLRESSILCLPIGAIEQHGTHLPLNTDVIVAEELTRRIVARWGDELDLWQLPSVSVSLSREHDWAAGTLSLSIGTFVALMRELARDIARALPARNLAILNGHGGNRGVLDNLIHELRGDFALNACVLHPFELSKVDIEAMGPDVHGGKAETSVMLALAPQLVRGDSIGTAATPPEAETITALIFDRGVSFPWRSDDPRLAAGGVIGDAGAATPELGQAIIASVVEEAAAALRRLLQNQHAMPVSARRPSG
;
A
#
# COMPACT_ATOMS: atom_id res chain seq x y z
N MET A 1 35.97 -4.24 10.32
CA MET A 1 34.68 -3.54 10.35
C MET A 1 33.61 -4.53 9.90
N ALA A 2 32.73 -4.96 10.80
CA ALA A 2 31.61 -5.83 10.47
C ALA A 2 30.68 -5.04 9.50
N ARG A 3 30.43 -5.61 8.31
CA ARG A 3 29.43 -5.07 7.41
C ARG A 3 28.09 -5.06 8.15
N SER A 4 27.44 -3.89 8.26
CA SER A 4 26.02 -3.81 8.63
C SER A 4 25.25 -4.83 7.82
N PRO A 5 24.19 -5.47 8.40
CA PRO A 5 23.34 -6.35 7.62
C PRO A 5 22.93 -5.59 6.36
N SER A 6 23.13 -6.18 5.19
CA SER A 6 22.92 -5.51 3.92
C SER A 6 21.45 -5.08 3.86
N THR A 7 21.20 -3.78 3.91
CA THR A 7 19.88 -3.24 3.62
C THR A 7 19.48 -3.73 2.23
N ARG A 8 18.28 -4.35 2.09
CA ARG A 8 17.73 -4.78 0.82
C ARG A 8 16.92 -3.64 0.19
N LEU A 9 17.48 -2.42 0.25
CA LEU A 9 16.96 -1.24 -0.42
C LEU A 9 17.66 -1.10 -1.77
N LEU A 10 16.91 -1.03 -2.86
CA LEU A 10 17.51 -0.86 -4.18
C LEU A 10 18.32 0.43 -4.28
N GLY A 11 17.84 1.50 -3.64
CA GLY A 11 18.50 2.82 -3.66
C GLY A 11 19.87 2.85 -2.98
N ASP A 12 20.20 1.86 -2.15
CA ASP A 12 21.50 1.75 -1.48
C ASP A 12 22.57 1.05 -2.35
N LEU A 13 22.16 0.47 -3.49
CA LEU A 13 23.06 -0.20 -4.39
C LEU A 13 23.70 0.78 -5.38
N THR A 14 24.96 0.58 -5.64
CA THR A 14 25.61 1.20 -6.80
C THR A 14 25.16 0.49 -8.09
N TYR A 15 25.26 1.17 -9.22
CA TYR A 15 24.89 0.59 -10.53
C TYR A 15 25.64 -0.74 -10.82
N ALA A 16 26.89 -0.86 -10.35
CA ALA A 16 27.71 -2.06 -10.55
C ALA A 16 27.30 -3.23 -9.64
N GLU A 17 26.59 -2.97 -8.54
CA GLU A 17 26.08 -4.00 -7.63
C GLU A 17 24.76 -4.61 -8.12
N VAL A 18 23.95 -3.83 -8.82
CA VAL A 18 22.62 -4.28 -9.31
C VAL A 18 22.70 -5.64 -10.03
N PRO A 19 23.50 -5.84 -11.09
CA PRO A 19 23.55 -7.13 -11.80
C PRO A 19 24.20 -8.26 -11.00
N ARG A 20 24.88 -7.94 -9.89
CA ARG A 20 25.50 -8.93 -8.99
C ARG A 20 24.56 -9.38 -7.88
N ARG A 21 23.63 -8.52 -7.49
CA ARG A 21 22.76 -8.71 -6.35
C ARG A 21 21.34 -9.15 -6.74
N LEU A 22 20.81 -8.64 -7.85
CA LEU A 22 19.48 -8.95 -8.35
C LEU A 22 19.55 -10.03 -9.43
N ARG A 23 18.51 -10.86 -9.48
CA ARG A 23 18.30 -11.94 -10.46
C ARG A 23 16.93 -11.75 -11.10
N GLU A 24 16.66 -12.51 -12.15
CA GLU A 24 15.32 -12.54 -12.78
C GLU A 24 14.23 -12.96 -11.78
N SER A 25 14.55 -13.90 -10.90
CA SER A 25 13.65 -14.37 -9.84
C SER A 25 13.52 -13.43 -8.65
N SER A 26 14.37 -12.41 -8.50
CA SER A 26 14.24 -11.42 -7.41
C SER A 26 12.85 -10.75 -7.46
N ILE A 27 12.27 -10.47 -6.28
CA ILE A 27 11.01 -9.75 -6.16
C ILE A 27 11.31 -8.31 -5.75
N LEU A 28 10.87 -7.38 -6.57
CA LEU A 28 10.90 -5.96 -6.28
C LEU A 28 9.63 -5.58 -5.50
N CYS A 29 9.78 -4.98 -4.33
CA CYS A 29 8.67 -4.56 -3.48
C CYS A 29 8.52 -3.03 -3.60
N LEU A 30 7.43 -2.56 -4.22
CA LEU A 30 7.14 -1.15 -4.44
C LEU A 30 6.07 -0.66 -3.45
N PRO A 31 6.44 0.14 -2.43
CA PRO A 31 5.45 0.79 -1.59
C PRO A 31 4.73 1.92 -2.35
N ILE A 32 3.42 1.99 -2.21
CA ILE A 32 2.59 3.09 -2.74
C ILE A 32 1.66 3.57 -1.64
N GLY A 33 1.67 4.87 -1.37
CA GLY A 33 0.75 5.54 -0.46
C GLY A 33 0.11 6.75 -1.11
N ALA A 34 -0.52 7.59 -0.28
CA ALA A 34 -1.06 8.89 -0.66
C ALA A 34 -0.62 9.96 0.36
N ILE A 35 -0.71 11.21 -0.03
CA ILE A 35 -0.61 12.37 0.86
C ILE A 35 -2.01 12.94 0.98
N GLU A 36 -2.69 12.63 2.08
CA GLU A 36 -4.10 12.97 2.27
C GLU A 36 -4.46 13.18 3.73
N GLN A 37 -5.59 13.83 3.96
CA GLN A 37 -6.12 14.00 5.30
C GLN A 37 -6.44 12.65 5.95
N HIS A 38 -6.17 12.51 7.24
CA HIS A 38 -6.54 11.39 8.11
C HIS A 38 -7.06 11.93 9.46
N GLY A 39 -7.98 12.88 9.39
CA GLY A 39 -8.47 13.58 10.57
C GLY A 39 -7.42 14.51 11.19
N THR A 40 -7.65 14.86 12.46
CA THR A 40 -6.78 15.76 13.24
C THR A 40 -5.67 15.02 13.99
N HIS A 41 -5.73 13.69 14.03
CA HIS A 41 -4.87 12.86 14.88
C HIS A 41 -3.74 12.16 14.12
N LEU A 42 -3.88 11.87 12.82
CA LEU A 42 -2.85 11.25 12.01
C LEU A 42 -2.20 12.24 11.01
N PRO A 43 -0.94 12.01 10.63
CA PRO A 43 -0.27 12.86 9.66
C PRO A 43 -0.75 12.59 8.23
N LEU A 44 -0.57 13.57 7.34
CA LEU A 44 -0.95 13.46 5.91
C LEU A 44 -0.27 12.30 5.18
N ASN A 45 0.88 11.84 5.62
CA ASN A 45 1.64 10.76 5.00
C ASN A 45 1.40 9.38 5.66
N THR A 46 0.27 9.20 6.32
CA THR A 46 -0.09 7.92 6.97
C THR A 46 0.06 6.73 6.04
N ASP A 47 -0.54 6.77 4.87
CA ASP A 47 -0.50 5.68 3.88
C ASP A 47 0.91 5.36 3.41
N VAL A 48 1.73 6.40 3.24
CA VAL A 48 3.15 6.26 2.85
C VAL A 48 3.91 5.53 3.94
N ILE A 49 3.74 5.95 5.21
CA ILE A 49 4.39 5.31 6.37
C ILE A 49 3.97 3.85 6.47
N VAL A 50 2.67 3.57 6.35
CA VAL A 50 2.14 2.21 6.41
C VAL A 50 2.74 1.35 5.30
N ALA A 51 2.71 1.82 4.04
CA ALA A 51 3.25 1.08 2.91
C ALA A 51 4.77 0.83 3.04
N GLU A 52 5.54 1.86 3.38
CA GLU A 52 7.00 1.77 3.52
C GLU A 52 7.43 0.84 4.66
N GLU A 53 6.85 1.04 5.84
CA GLU A 53 7.24 0.29 7.03
C GLU A 53 6.81 -1.17 6.97
N LEU A 54 5.62 -1.47 6.42
CA LEU A 54 5.22 -2.85 6.18
C LEU A 54 6.12 -3.52 5.14
N THR A 55 6.42 -2.83 4.03
CA THR A 55 7.38 -3.35 3.03
C THR A 55 8.73 -3.62 3.67
N ARG A 56 9.25 -2.69 4.46
CA ARG A 56 10.53 -2.84 5.15
C ARG A 56 10.53 -4.07 6.08
N ARG A 57 9.45 -4.29 6.82
CA ARG A 57 9.31 -5.44 7.73
C ARG A 57 9.17 -6.77 6.97
N ILE A 58 8.43 -6.79 5.87
CA ILE A 58 8.32 -7.95 4.97
C ILE A 58 9.69 -8.29 4.38
N VAL A 59 10.42 -7.30 3.88
CA VAL A 59 11.77 -7.48 3.33
C VAL A 59 12.77 -7.92 4.41
N ALA A 60 12.69 -7.36 5.60
CA ALA A 60 13.55 -7.77 6.71
C ALA A 60 13.29 -9.22 7.14
N ARG A 61 12.04 -9.65 7.12
CA ARG A 61 11.64 -11.00 7.57
C ARG A 61 11.87 -12.07 6.50
N TRP A 62 11.57 -11.77 5.24
CA TRP A 62 11.53 -12.74 4.14
C TRP A 62 12.53 -12.48 3.02
N GLY A 63 13.30 -11.39 3.11
CA GLY A 63 14.20 -10.95 2.05
C GLY A 63 15.27 -11.95 1.67
N ASP A 64 15.82 -12.72 2.61
CA ASP A 64 16.84 -13.72 2.31
C ASP A 64 16.24 -14.98 1.68
N GLU A 65 15.05 -15.38 2.10
CA GLU A 65 14.38 -16.57 1.59
C GLU A 65 13.79 -16.36 0.17
N LEU A 66 13.17 -15.19 -0.05
CA LEU A 66 12.42 -14.89 -1.27
C LEU A 66 13.14 -13.89 -2.19
N ASP A 67 14.34 -13.51 -1.86
CA ASP A 67 15.16 -12.52 -2.59
C ASP A 67 14.40 -11.20 -2.85
N LEU A 68 13.87 -10.61 -1.77
CA LEU A 68 13.08 -9.37 -1.81
C LEU A 68 13.99 -8.14 -1.82
N TRP A 69 13.58 -7.11 -2.58
CA TRP A 69 14.25 -5.82 -2.66
C TRP A 69 13.25 -4.69 -2.63
N GLN A 70 13.36 -3.79 -1.67
CA GLN A 70 12.48 -2.63 -1.58
C GLN A 70 12.91 -1.54 -2.57
N LEU A 71 11.95 -1.05 -3.36
CA LEU A 71 12.07 0.12 -4.20
C LEU A 71 11.77 1.41 -3.40
N PRO A 72 12.21 2.59 -3.89
CA PRO A 72 11.69 3.86 -3.39
C PRO A 72 10.16 3.92 -3.54
N SER A 73 9.49 4.55 -2.57
CA SER A 73 8.03 4.65 -2.55
C SER A 73 7.48 5.65 -3.56
N VAL A 74 6.26 5.38 -4.03
CA VAL A 74 5.40 6.37 -4.69
C VAL A 74 4.53 7.00 -3.60
N SER A 75 4.85 8.23 -3.24
CA SER A 75 4.23 8.91 -2.08
C SER A 75 2.99 9.72 -2.45
N VAL A 76 2.82 10.12 -3.72
CA VAL A 76 1.64 10.87 -4.19
C VAL A 76 0.92 10.03 -5.24
N SER A 77 -0.36 9.77 -5.01
CA SER A 77 -1.21 8.93 -5.87
C SER A 77 -2.61 9.51 -6.02
N LEU A 78 -3.63 8.67 -6.11
CA LEU A 78 -5.03 9.10 -6.17
C LEU A 78 -5.50 9.47 -4.75
N SER A 79 -6.36 10.49 -4.61
CA SER A 79 -7.01 10.87 -3.35
C SER A 79 -8.10 11.93 -3.60
N ARG A 80 -8.98 11.67 -4.57
CA ARG A 80 -10.04 12.63 -4.94
C ARG A 80 -11.12 12.72 -3.88
N GLU A 81 -11.37 11.67 -3.14
CA GLU A 81 -12.30 11.59 -2.02
C GLU A 81 -11.92 12.50 -0.83
N HIS A 82 -10.65 12.92 -0.79
CA HIS A 82 -10.08 13.75 0.27
C HIS A 82 -9.58 15.13 -0.22
N ASP A 83 -9.82 15.52 -1.48
CA ASP A 83 -9.26 16.73 -2.10
C ASP A 83 -9.82 18.06 -1.56
N TRP A 84 -10.84 18.00 -0.72
CA TRP A 84 -11.38 19.13 0.02
C TRP A 84 -10.43 19.62 1.13
N ALA A 85 -9.59 18.74 1.66
CA ALA A 85 -8.77 19.02 2.84
C ALA A 85 -7.41 19.64 2.45
N ALA A 86 -7.00 20.66 3.22
CA ALA A 86 -5.70 21.28 3.05
C ALA A 86 -4.56 20.26 3.23
N GLY A 87 -3.61 20.27 2.31
CA GLY A 87 -2.45 19.38 2.32
C GLY A 87 -2.63 18.08 1.57
N THR A 88 -3.85 17.70 1.17
CA THR A 88 -4.07 16.54 0.29
C THR A 88 -3.52 16.82 -1.11
N LEU A 89 -2.73 15.88 -1.63
CA LEU A 89 -2.13 15.94 -2.97
C LEU A 89 -2.63 14.76 -3.79
N SER A 90 -3.49 15.02 -4.77
CA SER A 90 -4.09 13.98 -5.60
C SER A 90 -3.67 14.10 -7.05
N LEU A 91 -3.23 12.98 -7.65
CA LEU A 91 -3.03 12.87 -9.08
C LEU A 91 -4.37 12.57 -9.79
N SER A 92 -4.44 12.89 -11.08
CA SER A 92 -5.49 12.31 -11.92
C SER A 92 -5.21 10.84 -12.21
N ILE A 93 -6.24 10.05 -12.51
CA ILE A 93 -6.08 8.63 -12.89
C ILE A 93 -5.10 8.49 -14.06
N GLY A 94 -5.24 9.34 -15.10
CA GLY A 94 -4.34 9.29 -16.27
C GLY A 94 -2.87 9.54 -15.90
N THR A 95 -2.60 10.51 -15.01
CA THR A 95 -1.24 10.82 -14.54
C THR A 95 -0.69 9.67 -13.70
N PHE A 96 -1.48 9.10 -12.80
CA PHE A 96 -1.04 7.99 -11.97
C PHE A 96 -0.71 6.74 -12.82
N VAL A 97 -1.59 6.40 -13.76
CA VAL A 97 -1.33 5.29 -14.70
C VAL A 97 -0.07 5.55 -15.53
N ALA A 98 0.11 6.77 -16.06
CA ALA A 98 1.30 7.13 -16.82
C ALA A 98 2.58 6.97 -15.96
N LEU A 99 2.59 7.48 -14.72
CA LEU A 99 3.70 7.32 -13.79
C LEU A 99 4.05 5.85 -13.57
N MET A 100 3.06 5.02 -13.28
CA MET A 100 3.28 3.59 -13.02
C MET A 100 3.80 2.84 -14.25
N ARG A 101 3.34 3.19 -15.46
CA ARG A 101 3.83 2.62 -16.71
C ARG A 101 5.28 3.04 -17.00
N GLU A 102 5.64 4.30 -16.74
CA GLU A 102 7.01 4.78 -16.88
C GLU A 102 7.97 4.05 -15.91
N LEU A 103 7.57 3.89 -14.64
CA LEU A 103 8.33 3.10 -13.67
C LEU A 103 8.48 1.64 -14.11
N ALA A 104 7.40 1.02 -14.58
CA ALA A 104 7.43 -0.36 -15.04
C ALA A 104 8.34 -0.56 -16.27
N ARG A 105 8.29 0.37 -17.23
CA ARG A 105 9.19 0.38 -18.39
C ARG A 105 10.65 0.42 -17.96
N ASP A 106 10.98 1.31 -17.03
CA ASP A 106 12.35 1.47 -16.58
C ASP A 106 12.81 0.33 -15.66
N ILE A 107 11.94 -0.21 -14.82
CA ILE A 107 12.21 -1.46 -14.10
C ILE A 107 12.57 -2.58 -15.08
N ALA A 108 11.74 -2.79 -16.10
CA ALA A 108 11.96 -3.84 -17.08
C ALA A 108 13.24 -3.63 -17.92
N ARG A 109 13.62 -2.37 -18.18
CA ARG A 109 14.82 -2.00 -18.93
C ARG A 109 16.10 -2.09 -18.10
N ALA A 110 16.04 -1.59 -16.86
CA ALA A 110 17.24 -1.31 -16.06
C ALA A 110 17.58 -2.42 -15.04
N LEU A 111 16.61 -3.25 -14.65
CA LEU A 111 16.79 -4.27 -13.63
C LEU A 111 16.65 -5.67 -14.23
N PRO A 112 17.40 -6.67 -13.73
CA PRO A 112 17.24 -8.05 -14.17
C PRO A 112 15.93 -8.68 -13.65
N ALA A 113 15.40 -8.21 -12.50
CA ALA A 113 14.23 -8.77 -11.84
C ALA A 113 12.95 -8.60 -12.70
N ARG A 114 12.08 -9.62 -12.66
CA ARG A 114 10.82 -9.64 -13.41
C ARG A 114 9.59 -9.79 -12.54
N ASN A 115 9.76 -9.88 -11.22
CA ASN A 115 8.65 -9.96 -10.27
C ASN A 115 8.50 -8.63 -9.53
N LEU A 116 7.27 -8.11 -9.49
CA LEU A 116 6.91 -6.85 -8.84
C LEU A 116 5.75 -7.07 -7.86
N ALA A 117 5.99 -6.85 -6.59
CA ALA A 117 4.97 -6.80 -5.56
C ALA A 117 4.71 -5.33 -5.19
N ILE A 118 3.50 -4.84 -5.45
CA ILE A 118 3.07 -3.49 -5.07
C ILE A 118 2.40 -3.59 -3.72
N LEU A 119 2.91 -2.87 -2.72
CA LEU A 119 2.29 -2.75 -1.42
C LEU A 119 1.49 -1.44 -1.36
N ASN A 120 0.18 -1.57 -1.45
CA ASN A 120 -0.71 -0.41 -1.54
C ASN A 120 -1.25 -0.02 -0.16
N GLY A 121 -0.79 1.10 0.39
CA GLY A 121 -1.26 1.66 1.66
C GLY A 121 -2.53 2.49 1.56
N HIS A 122 -3.07 2.73 0.36
CA HIS A 122 -4.21 3.64 0.15
C HIS A 122 -5.36 2.99 -0.62
N GLY A 123 -6.55 3.03 -0.04
CA GLY A 123 -7.75 2.41 -0.62
C GLY A 123 -8.15 2.96 -2.00
N GLY A 124 -8.01 4.27 -2.22
CA GLY A 124 -8.37 4.95 -3.47
C GLY A 124 -7.58 4.50 -4.70
N ASN A 125 -6.42 3.88 -4.52
CA ASN A 125 -5.60 3.34 -5.61
C ASN A 125 -6.11 1.98 -6.12
N ARG A 126 -6.90 1.25 -5.34
CA ARG A 126 -7.19 -0.17 -5.51
C ARG A 126 -7.67 -0.50 -6.92
N GLY A 127 -8.78 0.08 -7.34
CA GLY A 127 -9.40 -0.26 -8.64
C GLY A 127 -8.48 -0.02 -9.84
N VAL A 128 -7.61 0.98 -9.76
CA VAL A 128 -6.63 1.27 -10.82
C VAL A 128 -5.49 0.29 -10.78
N LEU A 129 -4.91 0.00 -9.62
CA LEU A 129 -3.79 -0.93 -9.48
C LEU A 129 -4.18 -2.36 -9.87
N ASP A 130 -5.38 -2.83 -9.47
CA ASP A 130 -5.87 -4.17 -9.79
C ASP A 130 -6.02 -4.40 -11.31
N ASN A 131 -6.34 -3.35 -12.06
CA ASN A 131 -6.35 -3.42 -13.53
C ASN A 131 -4.96 -3.24 -14.14
N LEU A 132 -4.15 -2.35 -13.58
CA LEU A 132 -2.85 -1.99 -14.14
C LEU A 132 -1.87 -3.16 -14.18
N ILE A 133 -1.92 -4.11 -13.24
CA ILE A 133 -1.04 -5.28 -13.24
C ILE A 133 -1.16 -6.13 -14.52
N HIS A 134 -2.30 -6.10 -15.20
CA HIS A 134 -2.48 -6.79 -16.49
C HIS A 134 -1.68 -6.10 -17.61
N GLU A 135 -1.66 -4.75 -17.60
CA GLU A 135 -0.84 -3.98 -18.54
C GLU A 135 0.65 -4.14 -18.23
N LEU A 136 1.05 -4.10 -16.94
CA LEU A 136 2.43 -4.32 -16.54
C LEU A 136 2.97 -5.66 -17.04
N ARG A 137 2.13 -6.68 -17.02
CA ARG A 137 2.45 -7.99 -17.57
C ARG A 137 2.52 -7.98 -19.10
N GLY A 138 1.50 -7.44 -19.75
CA GLY A 138 1.37 -7.48 -21.21
C GLY A 138 2.42 -6.64 -21.94
N ASP A 139 2.67 -5.43 -21.44
CA ASP A 139 3.52 -4.45 -22.12
C ASP A 139 5.00 -4.52 -21.70
N PHE A 140 5.27 -4.87 -20.43
CA PHE A 140 6.62 -4.82 -19.86
C PHE A 140 7.15 -6.17 -19.39
N ALA A 141 6.40 -7.25 -19.57
CA ALA A 141 6.78 -8.59 -19.12
C ALA A 141 7.09 -8.68 -17.62
N LEU A 142 6.41 -7.88 -16.80
CA LEU A 142 6.51 -7.93 -15.36
C LEU A 142 5.44 -8.85 -14.78
N ASN A 143 5.85 -9.82 -13.98
CA ASN A 143 4.95 -10.65 -13.19
C ASN A 143 4.61 -9.87 -11.92
N ALA A 144 3.40 -9.27 -11.86
CA ALA A 144 3.04 -8.33 -10.82
C ALA A 144 1.87 -8.82 -9.95
N CYS A 145 1.87 -8.43 -8.68
CA CYS A 145 0.73 -8.51 -7.78
C CYS A 145 0.58 -7.24 -6.96
N VAL A 146 -0.63 -6.99 -6.45
CA VAL A 146 -0.90 -5.94 -5.46
C VAL A 146 -1.23 -6.58 -4.13
N LEU A 147 -0.62 -6.09 -3.06
CA LEU A 147 -0.90 -6.44 -1.67
C LEU A 147 -1.65 -5.27 -1.03
N HIS A 148 -2.85 -5.54 -0.51
CA HIS A 148 -3.64 -4.59 0.28
C HIS A 148 -3.51 -5.01 1.75
N PRO A 149 -2.74 -4.28 2.58
CA PRO A 149 -2.33 -4.76 3.90
C PRO A 149 -3.49 -5.12 4.83
N PHE A 150 -4.51 -4.27 4.89
CA PHE A 150 -5.61 -4.49 5.83
C PHE A 150 -6.48 -5.70 5.46
N GLU A 151 -6.69 -5.98 4.16
CA GLU A 151 -7.39 -7.17 3.70
C GLU A 151 -6.50 -8.43 3.68
N LEU A 152 -5.17 -8.23 3.61
CA LEU A 152 -4.23 -9.34 3.71
C LEU A 152 -4.11 -9.85 5.16
N SER A 153 -4.37 -8.99 6.14
CA SER A 153 -4.36 -9.35 7.55
C SER A 153 -5.43 -10.39 7.87
N LYS A 154 -5.10 -11.35 8.74
CA LYS A 154 -6.08 -12.29 9.32
C LYS A 154 -6.72 -11.78 10.61
N VAL A 155 -6.33 -10.62 11.06
CA VAL A 155 -7.05 -9.94 12.16
C VAL A 155 -8.40 -9.54 11.61
N ASP A 156 -9.46 -9.93 12.31
CA ASP A 156 -10.84 -9.65 11.90
C ASP A 156 -11.17 -8.17 12.19
N ILE A 157 -10.79 -7.30 11.26
CA ILE A 157 -11.02 -5.86 11.35
C ILE A 157 -12.51 -5.55 11.12
N GLU A 158 -13.19 -6.31 10.24
CA GLU A 158 -14.61 -6.10 9.92
C GLU A 158 -15.51 -6.34 11.14
N ALA A 159 -15.21 -7.37 11.97
CA ALA A 159 -15.94 -7.61 13.21
C ALA A 159 -15.82 -6.47 14.25
N MET A 160 -14.92 -5.52 14.02
CA MET A 160 -14.71 -4.38 14.93
C MET A 160 -15.58 -3.17 14.61
N GLY A 161 -16.47 -3.28 13.62
CA GLY A 161 -17.34 -2.21 13.14
C GLY A 161 -16.80 -1.52 11.88
N PRO A 162 -17.55 -0.53 11.36
CA PRO A 162 -17.16 0.20 10.16
C PRO A 162 -15.81 0.90 10.33
N ASP A 163 -14.87 0.65 9.42
CA ASP A 163 -13.53 1.24 9.44
C ASP A 163 -13.02 1.44 8.01
N VAL A 164 -13.20 2.63 7.47
CA VAL A 164 -12.92 2.95 6.06
C VAL A 164 -11.72 3.87 5.91
N HIS A 165 -11.57 4.87 6.82
CA HIS A 165 -10.52 5.89 6.69
C HIS A 165 -10.20 6.58 8.02
N GLY A 166 -8.93 6.60 8.41
CA GLY A 166 -8.45 7.25 9.63
C GLY A 166 -9.00 6.63 10.93
N GLY A 167 -9.61 5.46 10.83
CA GLY A 167 -10.30 4.83 11.95
C GLY A 167 -9.40 3.95 12.82
N LYS A 168 -9.98 2.90 13.37
CA LYS A 168 -9.35 2.04 14.38
C LYS A 168 -8.12 1.30 13.85
N ALA A 169 -8.22 0.71 12.66
CA ALA A 169 -7.13 -0.10 12.11
C ALA A 169 -5.92 0.76 11.76
N GLU A 170 -6.11 1.83 10.98
CA GLU A 170 -5.02 2.72 10.57
C GLU A 170 -4.41 3.44 11.77
N THR A 171 -5.23 3.96 12.69
CA THR A 171 -4.73 4.61 13.92
C THR A 171 -3.93 3.62 14.76
N SER A 172 -4.38 2.36 14.91
CA SER A 172 -3.64 1.34 15.65
C SER A 172 -2.30 1.03 15.00
N VAL A 173 -2.28 0.87 13.68
CA VAL A 173 -1.04 0.61 12.92
C VAL A 173 -0.08 1.78 13.07
N MET A 174 -0.56 3.04 13.00
CA MET A 174 0.27 4.22 13.19
C MET A 174 0.80 4.36 14.63
N LEU A 175 -0.01 4.01 15.63
CA LEU A 175 0.45 3.94 17.04
C LEU A 175 1.58 2.91 17.23
N ALA A 176 1.58 1.83 16.45
CA ALA A 176 2.63 0.81 16.51
C ALA A 176 3.86 1.14 15.65
N LEU A 177 3.70 1.86 14.53
CA LEU A 177 4.79 2.17 13.59
C LEU A 177 5.48 3.50 13.91
N ALA A 178 4.71 4.54 14.22
CA ALA A 178 5.17 5.92 14.34
C ALA A 178 4.38 6.70 15.41
N PRO A 179 4.37 6.26 16.68
CA PRO A 179 3.57 6.86 17.74
C PRO A 179 3.86 8.34 17.94
N GLN A 180 5.08 8.79 17.66
CA GLN A 180 5.50 10.19 17.75
C GLN A 180 4.82 11.12 16.74
N LEU A 181 4.21 10.56 15.69
CA LEU A 181 3.46 11.33 14.68
C LEU A 181 1.95 11.32 14.94
N VAL A 182 1.48 10.48 15.86
CA VAL A 182 0.06 10.43 16.25
C VAL A 182 -0.22 11.48 17.34
N ARG A 183 -1.23 12.29 17.12
CA ARG A 183 -1.67 13.32 18.09
C ARG A 183 -2.70 12.71 19.02
N GLY A 184 -2.24 12.11 20.13
CA GLY A 184 -3.06 11.36 21.09
C GLY A 184 -4.23 12.18 21.63
N ASP A 185 -4.02 13.46 21.93
CA ASP A 185 -5.06 14.36 22.45
C ASP A 185 -6.20 14.61 21.44
N SER A 186 -5.96 14.35 20.15
CA SER A 186 -6.94 14.54 19.08
C SER A 186 -7.69 13.25 18.71
N ILE A 187 -7.26 12.09 19.17
CA ILE A 187 -7.93 10.81 18.87
C ILE A 187 -9.38 10.80 19.39
N GLY A 188 -9.59 11.25 20.62
CA GLY A 188 -10.91 11.26 21.23
C GLY A 188 -11.88 12.32 20.65
N THR A 189 -11.39 13.23 19.82
CA THR A 189 -12.20 14.22 19.09
C THR A 189 -12.51 13.80 17.67
N ALA A 190 -11.95 12.67 17.21
CA ALA A 190 -12.36 12.04 15.96
C ALA A 190 -13.84 11.70 16.02
N ALA A 191 -14.55 11.95 14.92
CA ALA A 191 -16.00 11.85 14.88
C ALA A 191 -16.50 10.47 15.32
N THR A 192 -17.71 10.43 15.84
CA THR A 192 -18.44 9.17 16.04
C THR A 192 -18.53 8.45 14.69
N PRO A 193 -18.14 7.17 14.63
CA PRO A 193 -18.21 6.42 13.37
C PRO A 193 -19.65 6.41 12.83
N PRO A 194 -19.84 6.49 11.51
CA PRO A 194 -21.16 6.39 10.92
C PRO A 194 -21.74 4.98 11.13
N GLU A 195 -23.06 4.88 11.15
CA GLU A 195 -23.73 3.59 11.17
C GLU A 195 -23.39 2.79 9.90
N ALA A 196 -23.35 1.44 10.01
CA ALA A 196 -23.01 0.56 8.90
C ALA A 196 -23.93 0.77 7.67
N GLU A 197 -25.21 1.05 7.89
CA GLU A 197 -26.20 1.35 6.86
C GLU A 197 -25.83 2.62 6.09
N THR A 198 -25.23 3.61 6.73
CA THR A 198 -24.77 4.84 6.07
C THR A 198 -23.60 4.55 5.14
N ILE A 199 -22.64 3.74 5.57
CA ILE A 199 -21.51 3.30 4.71
C ILE A 199 -22.01 2.52 3.52
N THR A 200 -22.92 1.57 3.75
CA THR A 200 -23.54 0.75 2.70
C THR A 200 -24.29 1.61 1.68
N ALA A 201 -24.97 2.65 2.13
CA ALA A 201 -25.72 3.54 1.24
C ALA A 201 -24.86 4.52 0.44
N LEU A 202 -23.69 4.94 0.97
CA LEU A 202 -22.93 6.07 0.44
C LEU A 202 -21.57 5.71 -0.14
N ILE A 203 -20.97 4.59 0.26
CA ILE A 203 -19.63 4.20 -0.14
C ILE A 203 -19.63 2.91 -0.96
N PHE A 204 -20.05 1.79 -0.35
CA PHE A 204 -20.08 0.49 -1.05
C PHE A 204 -21.07 -0.48 -0.42
N ASP A 205 -21.71 -1.31 -1.24
CA ASP A 205 -22.55 -2.43 -0.84
C ASP A 205 -22.33 -3.61 -1.81
N ARG A 206 -21.87 -4.76 -1.31
CA ARG A 206 -21.83 -6.07 -2.00
C ARG A 206 -21.47 -6.01 -3.49
N GLY A 207 -20.35 -5.35 -3.82
CA GLY A 207 -19.88 -5.23 -5.21
C GLY A 207 -20.42 -3.98 -5.94
N VAL A 208 -21.13 -3.08 -5.25
CA VAL A 208 -21.51 -1.76 -5.75
C VAL A 208 -20.65 -0.71 -5.05
N SER A 209 -20.07 0.21 -5.81
CA SER A 209 -19.31 1.34 -5.28
C SER A 209 -19.96 2.65 -5.71
N PHE A 210 -19.99 3.61 -4.81
CA PHE A 210 -20.54 4.94 -5.07
C PHE A 210 -19.42 5.99 -5.03
N PRO A 211 -19.56 7.12 -5.79
CA PRO A 211 -18.65 8.24 -5.60
C PRO A 211 -18.96 8.93 -4.27
N TRP A 212 -17.96 8.96 -3.38
CA TRP A 212 -18.09 9.57 -2.06
C TRP A 212 -16.99 10.59 -1.80
N ARG A 213 -17.20 11.41 -0.77
CA ARG A 213 -16.20 12.35 -0.26
C ARG A 213 -16.18 12.27 1.25
N SER A 214 -15.01 12.35 1.84
CA SER A 214 -14.86 12.23 3.29
C SER A 214 -15.34 13.46 4.08
N ASP A 215 -15.69 14.56 3.42
CA ASP A 215 -16.35 15.72 4.02
C ASP A 215 -17.88 15.65 3.98
N ASP A 216 -18.47 14.57 3.48
CA ASP A 216 -19.92 14.37 3.53
C ASP A 216 -20.38 14.30 5.00
N PRO A 217 -21.24 15.23 5.46
CA PRO A 217 -21.63 15.30 6.87
C PRO A 217 -22.41 14.06 7.35
N ARG A 218 -22.89 13.22 6.45
CA ARG A 218 -23.53 11.94 6.78
C ARG A 218 -22.51 10.85 7.09
N LEU A 219 -21.28 10.95 6.56
CA LEU A 219 -20.21 9.98 6.76
C LEU A 219 -19.37 10.34 7.98
N ALA A 220 -18.93 11.59 8.09
CA ALA A 220 -18.08 12.02 9.18
C ALA A 220 -17.98 13.54 9.32
N ALA A 221 -17.90 14.03 10.55
CA ALA A 221 -17.43 15.37 10.81
C ALA A 221 -15.89 15.32 10.93
N GLY A 222 -15.16 15.88 9.94
CA GLY A 222 -13.70 15.94 9.99
C GLY A 222 -12.95 14.87 9.22
N GLY A 223 -13.65 14.11 8.38
CA GLY A 223 -13.04 13.25 7.37
C GLY A 223 -12.61 11.85 7.82
N VAL A 224 -12.78 11.50 9.10
CA VAL A 224 -12.51 10.15 9.64
C VAL A 224 -13.76 9.30 9.52
N ILE A 225 -13.63 8.11 8.92
CA ILE A 225 -14.74 7.16 8.75
C ILE A 225 -14.37 5.85 9.43
N GLY A 226 -14.56 5.81 10.76
CA GLY A 226 -14.18 4.71 11.62
C GLY A 226 -14.04 5.16 13.07
N ASP A 227 -13.78 4.24 13.98
CA ASP A 227 -13.61 4.50 15.42
C ASP A 227 -12.13 4.62 15.81
N ALA A 228 -11.53 5.78 15.57
CA ALA A 228 -10.15 6.05 15.98
C ALA A 228 -9.96 5.95 17.51
N GLY A 229 -11.02 6.24 18.29
CA GLY A 229 -10.99 6.19 19.76
C GLY A 229 -10.76 4.79 20.33
N ALA A 230 -11.12 3.76 19.58
CA ALA A 230 -10.90 2.37 19.95
C ALA A 230 -9.55 1.80 19.49
N ALA A 231 -8.67 2.62 18.91
CA ALA A 231 -7.36 2.19 18.45
C ALA A 231 -6.40 1.89 19.60
N THR A 232 -5.57 0.86 19.43
CA THR A 232 -4.50 0.52 20.38
C THR A 232 -3.22 0.11 19.67
N PRO A 233 -2.03 0.35 20.28
CA PRO A 233 -0.76 -0.12 19.75
C PRO A 233 -0.70 -1.64 19.59
N GLU A 234 -1.34 -2.39 20.49
CA GLU A 234 -1.38 -3.85 20.50
C GLU A 234 -2.12 -4.40 19.28
N LEU A 235 -3.27 -3.80 18.94
CA LEU A 235 -4.01 -4.13 17.72
C LEU A 235 -3.16 -3.82 16.47
N GLY A 236 -2.49 -2.67 16.45
CA GLY A 236 -1.57 -2.31 15.38
C GLY A 236 -0.44 -3.32 15.20
N GLN A 237 0.18 -3.77 16.30
CA GLN A 237 1.21 -4.81 16.27
C GLN A 237 0.67 -6.14 15.74
N ALA A 238 -0.55 -6.54 16.15
CA ALA A 238 -1.18 -7.76 15.67
C ALA A 238 -1.46 -7.70 14.16
N ILE A 239 -1.99 -6.58 13.66
CA ILE A 239 -2.22 -6.36 12.22
C ILE A 239 -0.89 -6.44 11.46
N ILE A 240 0.13 -5.71 11.90
CA ILE A 240 1.46 -5.70 11.27
C ILE A 240 2.06 -7.10 11.21
N ALA A 241 2.03 -7.84 12.33
CA ALA A 241 2.57 -9.19 12.40
C ALA A 241 1.83 -10.13 11.42
N SER A 242 0.50 -10.04 11.37
CA SER A 242 -0.33 -10.82 10.44
C SER A 242 0.03 -10.51 8.99
N VAL A 243 0.09 -9.23 8.60
CA VAL A 243 0.45 -8.80 7.24
C VAL A 243 1.83 -9.32 6.83
N VAL A 244 2.82 -9.22 7.70
CA VAL A 244 4.19 -9.69 7.42
C VAL A 244 4.24 -11.19 7.15
N GLU A 245 3.50 -11.99 7.92
CA GLU A 245 3.45 -13.45 7.71
C GLU A 245 2.63 -13.84 6.47
N GLU A 246 1.47 -13.23 6.25
CA GLU A 246 0.61 -13.54 5.10
C GLU A 246 1.22 -13.09 3.76
N ALA A 247 2.01 -12.01 3.75
CA ALA A 247 2.72 -11.56 2.56
C ALA A 247 3.60 -12.67 1.96
N ALA A 248 4.23 -13.51 2.78
CA ALA A 248 5.08 -14.58 2.29
C ALA A 248 4.31 -15.60 1.41
N ALA A 249 3.08 -15.95 1.79
CA ALA A 249 2.26 -16.86 0.99
C ALA A 249 1.88 -16.23 -0.37
N ALA A 250 1.54 -14.94 -0.39
CA ALA A 250 1.25 -14.20 -1.62
C ALA A 250 2.49 -14.10 -2.53
N LEU A 251 3.64 -13.80 -1.96
CA LEU A 251 4.90 -13.67 -2.71
C LEU A 251 5.40 -15.02 -3.27
N ARG A 252 5.24 -16.12 -2.53
CA ARG A 252 5.52 -17.47 -3.07
C ARG A 252 4.60 -17.81 -4.25
N ARG A 253 3.30 -17.45 -4.18
CA ARG A 253 2.38 -17.62 -5.32
C ARG A 253 2.76 -16.75 -6.51
N LEU A 254 3.26 -15.52 -6.28
CA LEU A 254 3.77 -14.68 -7.35
C LEU A 254 4.88 -15.38 -8.12
N LEU A 255 5.87 -15.96 -7.44
CA LEU A 255 6.96 -16.73 -8.07
C LEU A 255 6.44 -17.98 -8.81
N GLN A 256 5.48 -18.71 -8.23
CA GLN A 256 4.87 -19.88 -8.89
C GLN A 256 4.15 -19.48 -10.18
N ASN A 257 3.44 -18.35 -10.19
CA ASN A 257 2.75 -17.83 -11.37
C ASN A 257 3.71 -17.41 -12.50
N GLN A 258 4.93 -17.00 -12.19
CA GLN A 258 5.97 -16.71 -13.19
C GLN A 258 6.29 -17.95 -14.02
N HIS A 259 6.45 -19.11 -13.38
CA HIS A 259 6.77 -20.36 -14.05
C HIS A 259 5.59 -20.96 -14.83
N ALA A 260 4.38 -20.81 -14.33
CA ALA A 260 3.18 -21.39 -14.94
C ALA A 260 2.72 -20.68 -16.22
N MET A 261 3.11 -19.43 -16.40
CA MET A 261 2.67 -18.63 -17.54
C MET A 261 3.85 -17.81 -18.10
N PRO A 262 4.63 -18.37 -19.04
CA PRO A 262 5.72 -17.63 -19.68
C PRO A 262 5.18 -16.34 -20.29
N VAL A 263 5.79 -15.23 -19.93
CA VAL A 263 5.44 -13.91 -20.44
C VAL A 263 5.98 -13.81 -21.85
N SER A 264 5.12 -13.95 -22.86
CA SER A 264 5.50 -13.62 -24.22
C SER A 264 5.66 -12.11 -24.31
N ALA A 265 6.90 -11.63 -24.35
CA ALA A 265 7.18 -10.23 -24.63
C ALA A 265 6.58 -9.88 -26.01
N ARG A 266 5.46 -9.17 -26.05
CA ARG A 266 5.14 -8.37 -27.23
C ARG A 266 6.22 -7.29 -27.29
N ARG A 267 7.05 -7.33 -28.34
CA ARG A 267 7.93 -6.19 -28.61
C ARG A 267 7.05 -4.95 -28.71
N PRO A 268 7.39 -3.84 -28.03
CA PRO A 268 6.68 -2.59 -28.25
C PRO A 268 6.73 -2.31 -29.76
N SER A 269 5.56 -2.18 -30.35
CA SER A 269 5.44 -1.61 -31.70
C SER A 269 5.98 -0.20 -31.61
N GLY A 270 7.10 0.05 -32.31
CA GLY A 270 7.81 1.31 -32.39
C GLY A 270 6.95 2.46 -32.90
#